data_d6c4280d125e15b464867bd911ab1e05
#
_entry.id   d6c4280d125e15b464867bd911ab1e05
#
_cell.length_a   1.000
_cell.length_b   1.000
_cell.length_c   1.000
_cell.angle_alpha   90.00
_cell.angle_beta   90.00
_cell.angle_gamma   90.00
#
_symmetry.space_group_name_H-M   'P 1'
#
loop_
_entity.id
_entity.type
_entity.pdbx_description
1 polymer ?
#
loop_
_entity_poly.entity_id
_entity_poly.type
_entity_poly.pdbx_seq_one_letter_code
_entity_poly.pdbx_strand_id
1 'polypeptide(L)'
;VECWVTTGYNAGLTQPTAHGLTDSPMKLFVGLGNPGAKYERNRHNIGFMAVDEIVRRHGFSPWRKKFHGEISEGLLALQKTLVLKPLTFMNESGQAVGEAIRFLGMEPEQVIVIYDEIDLMAGKVRVKLGGGAAGHNGIRSITAHIGPHYTRVRLGVGHPGDKTLVHPHVLSDFAKADKAWLTPLLDAVAEYAA
;
A
#
# COMPACT_ATOMS: atom_id res chain seq x y z
N VAL A 1 -37.53 29.85 -36.85
CA VAL A 1 -38.00 28.74 -37.72
C VAL A 1 -38.13 27.53 -36.81
N GLU A 2 -39.36 27.11 -36.62
CA GLU A 2 -39.82 25.98 -35.80
C GLU A 2 -39.37 24.63 -36.37
N CYS A 3 -39.11 23.67 -35.54
CA CYS A 3 -39.50 22.30 -35.81
C CYS A 3 -39.67 21.50 -34.54
N TRP A 4 -40.91 21.10 -34.28
CA TRP A 4 -41.36 20.21 -33.20
C TRP A 4 -41.10 18.77 -33.59
N VAL A 5 -40.59 17.95 -32.66
CA VAL A 5 -40.87 16.52 -32.63
C VAL A 5 -41.07 16.09 -31.15
N THR A 6 -42.32 15.82 -30.84
CA THR A 6 -42.74 15.12 -29.63
C THR A 6 -42.52 13.63 -29.77
N THR A 7 -41.79 13.00 -28.88
CA THR A 7 -42.01 11.57 -28.60
C THR A 7 -41.93 11.38 -27.08
N GLY A 8 -43.08 11.01 -26.51
CA GLY A 8 -43.23 10.68 -25.13
C GLY A 8 -42.48 9.42 -24.77
N TYR A 9 -41.74 9.49 -23.65
CA TYR A 9 -41.33 8.30 -22.93
C TYR A 9 -41.82 8.43 -21.48
N ASN A 10 -42.70 7.49 -21.14
CA ASN A 10 -43.14 7.23 -19.78
C ASN A 10 -41.92 6.81 -18.93
N ALA A 11 -41.34 7.71 -18.18
CA ALA A 11 -40.36 7.38 -17.16
C ALA A 11 -41.09 6.93 -15.90
N GLY A 12 -41.24 5.61 -15.75
CA GLY A 12 -41.59 5.03 -14.46
C GLY A 12 -40.54 5.47 -13.42
N LEU A 13 -41.01 6.22 -12.43
CA LEU A 13 -40.22 6.57 -11.25
C LEU A 13 -39.96 5.30 -10.42
N THR A 14 -38.88 4.60 -10.74
CA THR A 14 -38.29 3.65 -9.81
C THR A 14 -37.56 4.46 -8.76
N GLN A 15 -38.07 4.43 -7.52
CA GLN A 15 -37.37 4.96 -6.36
C GLN A 15 -35.96 4.36 -6.31
N PRO A 16 -34.90 5.15 -6.02
CA PRO A 16 -33.59 4.59 -5.81
C PRO A 16 -33.64 3.75 -4.53
N THR A 17 -33.58 2.44 -4.71
CA THR A 17 -33.37 1.51 -3.59
C THR A 17 -32.06 1.87 -2.93
N ALA A 18 -32.06 1.98 -1.59
CA ALA A 18 -30.90 2.31 -0.76
C ALA A 18 -29.83 1.19 -0.76
N HIS A 19 -29.35 0.79 -1.95
CA HIS A 19 -28.31 -0.22 -2.15
C HIS A 19 -27.04 0.38 -2.79
N GLY A 20 -26.78 1.66 -2.59
CA GLY A 20 -25.71 2.42 -3.23
C GLY A 20 -24.49 2.76 -2.37
N LEU A 21 -24.25 2.09 -1.26
CA LEU A 21 -23.06 2.31 -0.44
C LEU A 21 -22.36 0.97 -0.25
N THR A 22 -21.33 0.69 -1.05
CA THR A 22 -20.27 -0.33 -0.85
C THR A 22 -20.07 -1.39 -1.94
N ASP A 23 -20.29 -1.11 -3.22
CA ASP A 23 -19.96 -2.09 -4.28
C ASP A 23 -18.52 -1.90 -4.84
N SER A 24 -17.72 -1.03 -4.23
CA SER A 24 -16.29 -0.97 -4.54
C SER A 24 -15.56 -2.13 -3.85
N PRO A 25 -14.83 -2.96 -4.62
CA PRO A 25 -14.12 -4.11 -4.05
C PRO A 25 -13.12 -3.66 -2.99
N MET A 26 -13.06 -4.40 -1.88
CA MET A 26 -12.11 -4.13 -0.77
C MET A 26 -10.68 -3.96 -1.30
N LYS A 27 -9.90 -3.05 -0.72
CA LYS A 27 -8.47 -2.88 -1.03
C LYS A 27 -7.61 -3.46 0.08
N LEU A 28 -6.45 -3.99 -0.32
CA LEU A 28 -5.41 -4.47 0.58
C LEU A 28 -4.17 -3.57 0.45
N PHE A 29 -3.90 -2.78 1.48
CA PHE A 29 -2.64 -2.03 1.62
C PHE A 29 -1.61 -2.90 2.34
N VAL A 30 -0.44 -3.02 1.77
CA VAL A 30 0.67 -3.81 2.32
C VAL A 30 1.85 -2.89 2.55
N GLY A 31 2.24 -2.68 3.80
CA GLY A 31 3.51 -2.04 4.13
C GLY A 31 4.62 -3.09 4.20
N LEU A 32 5.77 -2.86 3.55
CA LEU A 32 6.90 -3.75 3.65
C LEU A 32 7.88 -3.33 4.73
N GLY A 33 8.47 -4.32 5.40
CA GLY A 33 9.46 -4.17 6.46
C GLY A 33 9.92 -5.53 6.98
N ASN A 34 10.96 -5.53 7.81
CA ASN A 34 11.42 -6.70 8.56
C ASN A 34 10.90 -6.66 9.98
N PRO A 35 10.52 -7.79 10.59
CA PRO A 35 10.03 -7.84 11.97
C PRO A 35 11.16 -7.69 12.98
N GLY A 36 10.81 -7.11 14.11
CA GLY A 36 11.69 -6.98 15.28
C GLY A 36 12.26 -5.58 15.50
N ALA A 37 12.44 -5.22 16.77
CA ALA A 37 12.81 -3.89 17.24
C ALA A 37 14.09 -3.31 16.59
N LYS A 38 15.05 -4.17 16.24
CA LYS A 38 16.30 -3.73 15.59
C LYS A 38 16.10 -3.17 14.17
N TYR A 39 14.94 -3.43 13.51
CA TYR A 39 14.64 -2.97 12.17
C TYR A 39 13.63 -1.83 12.12
N GLU A 40 12.98 -1.49 13.24
CA GLU A 40 11.86 -0.53 13.29
C GLU A 40 12.17 0.82 12.63
N ARG A 41 13.43 1.27 12.73
CA ARG A 41 13.87 2.56 12.20
C ARG A 41 14.69 2.45 10.93
N ASN A 42 14.83 1.25 10.36
CA ASN A 42 15.57 1.07 9.12
C ASN A 42 14.82 1.67 7.91
N ARG A 43 15.58 2.08 6.88
CA ARG A 43 15.03 2.53 5.60
C ARG A 43 14.14 1.47 4.96
N HIS A 44 14.50 0.20 5.10
CA HIS A 44 13.73 -0.95 4.59
C HIS A 44 12.37 -1.13 5.27
N ASN A 45 12.14 -0.48 6.42
CA ASN A 45 10.88 -0.50 7.15
C ASN A 45 10.00 0.73 6.90
N ILE A 46 10.33 1.59 5.93
CA ILE A 46 9.52 2.78 5.63
C ILE A 46 8.09 2.39 5.21
N GLY A 47 7.90 1.21 4.61
CA GLY A 47 6.57 0.69 4.29
C GLY A 47 5.74 0.42 5.55
N PHE A 48 6.32 -0.17 6.61
CA PHE A 48 5.67 -0.33 7.91
C PHE A 48 5.31 1.03 8.52
N MET A 49 6.26 1.98 8.52
CA MET A 49 6.02 3.32 9.04
C MET A 49 4.86 4.02 8.31
N ALA A 50 4.79 3.87 7.00
CA ALA A 50 3.74 4.49 6.18
C ALA A 50 2.36 3.91 6.49
N VAL A 51 2.23 2.59 6.61
CA VAL A 51 0.94 1.99 6.93
C VAL A 51 0.53 2.20 8.39
N ASP A 52 1.47 2.29 9.32
CA ASP A 52 1.19 2.68 10.71
C ASP A 52 0.60 4.10 10.76
N GLU A 53 1.12 5.02 9.96
CA GLU A 53 0.59 6.39 9.87
C GLU A 53 -0.80 6.44 9.20
N ILE A 54 -1.05 5.64 8.15
CA ILE A 54 -2.38 5.48 7.55
C ILE A 54 -3.39 4.99 8.60
N VAL A 55 -3.05 3.92 9.32
CA VAL A 55 -3.91 3.33 10.36
C VAL A 55 -4.24 4.34 11.45
N ARG A 56 -3.22 5.07 11.92
CA ARG A 56 -3.37 6.10 12.96
C ARG A 56 -4.27 7.25 12.49
N ARG A 57 -4.02 7.78 11.29
CA ARG A 57 -4.70 8.98 10.76
C ARG A 57 -6.17 8.74 10.46
N HIS A 58 -6.50 7.56 9.94
CA HIS A 58 -7.86 7.23 9.52
C HIS A 58 -8.65 6.40 10.53
N GLY A 59 -8.11 6.22 11.76
CA GLY A 59 -8.83 5.57 12.85
C GLY A 59 -9.20 4.11 12.58
N PHE A 60 -8.29 3.36 11.98
CA PHE A 60 -8.46 1.92 11.76
C PHE A 60 -8.54 1.14 13.08
N SER A 61 -8.98 -0.11 13.00
CA SER A 61 -9.02 -1.02 14.15
C SER A 61 -7.62 -1.25 14.74
N PRO A 62 -7.50 -1.67 16.01
CA PRO A 62 -6.23 -2.11 16.55
C PRO A 62 -5.62 -3.25 15.72
N TRP A 63 -4.28 -3.28 15.65
CA TRP A 63 -3.54 -4.35 14.98
C TRP A 63 -3.84 -5.71 15.61
N ARG A 64 -4.03 -6.73 14.79
CA ARG A 64 -4.23 -8.13 15.22
C ARG A 64 -3.45 -9.09 14.33
N LYS A 65 -2.90 -10.14 14.91
CA LYS A 65 -2.14 -11.16 14.18
C LYS A 65 -3.03 -11.96 13.24
N LYS A 66 -2.68 -11.99 11.96
CA LYS A 66 -3.30 -12.82 10.91
C LYS A 66 -2.41 -12.85 9.67
N PHE A 67 -2.52 -13.88 8.83
CA PHE A 67 -1.82 -14.00 7.54
C PHE A 67 -0.29 -13.83 7.66
N HIS A 68 0.35 -14.54 8.58
CA HIS A 68 1.79 -14.39 8.87
C HIS A 68 2.22 -12.93 9.08
N GLY A 69 1.33 -12.09 9.61
CA GLY A 69 1.54 -10.67 9.80
C GLY A 69 0.61 -10.07 10.84
N GLU A 70 0.50 -8.75 10.80
CA GLU A 70 -0.49 -7.99 11.55
C GLU A 70 -1.40 -7.26 10.56
N ILE A 71 -2.70 -7.28 10.85
CA ILE A 71 -3.73 -6.61 10.06
C ILE A 71 -4.47 -5.58 10.88
N SER A 72 -4.95 -4.54 10.19
CA SER A 72 -5.86 -3.53 10.71
C SER A 72 -6.93 -3.24 9.65
N GLU A 73 -8.17 -3.02 10.05
CA GLU A 73 -9.31 -2.81 9.16
C GLU A 73 -9.90 -1.42 9.36
N GLY A 74 -10.29 -0.78 8.28
CA GLY A 74 -10.92 0.53 8.32
C GLY A 74 -11.54 0.94 6.99
N LEU A 75 -11.79 2.24 6.86
CA LEU A 75 -12.32 2.84 5.64
C LEU A 75 -11.36 3.92 5.13
N LEU A 76 -11.07 3.89 3.84
CA LEU A 76 -10.43 4.99 3.12
C LEU A 76 -11.42 5.48 2.04
N ALA A 77 -11.79 6.75 2.05
CA ALA A 77 -12.79 7.33 1.16
C ALA A 77 -14.08 6.46 1.03
N LEU A 78 -14.60 5.96 2.17
CA LEU A 78 -15.77 5.06 2.27
C LEU A 78 -15.54 3.65 1.70
N GLN A 79 -14.34 3.34 1.21
CA GLN A 79 -13.99 2.02 0.71
C GLN A 79 -13.42 1.14 1.84
N LYS A 80 -13.95 -0.09 1.99
CA LYS A 80 -13.38 -1.08 2.92
C LYS A 80 -11.93 -1.34 2.57
N THR A 81 -11.07 -1.17 3.56
CA THR A 81 -9.62 -1.31 3.41
C THR A 81 -9.07 -2.18 4.51
N LEU A 82 -8.28 -3.16 4.13
CA LEU A 82 -7.43 -3.93 5.02
C LEU A 82 -5.99 -3.46 4.87
N VAL A 83 -5.31 -3.26 5.98
CA VAL A 83 -3.87 -2.96 6.00
C VAL A 83 -3.14 -4.16 6.56
N LEU A 84 -2.06 -4.59 5.94
CA LEU A 84 -1.23 -5.74 6.31
C LEU A 84 0.23 -5.32 6.47
N LYS A 85 0.82 -5.67 7.60
CA LYS A 85 2.28 -5.71 7.80
C LYS A 85 2.72 -7.16 7.82
N PRO A 86 3.41 -7.71 6.80
CA PRO A 86 4.03 -9.03 6.87
C PRO A 86 5.02 -9.09 8.02
N LEU A 87 4.90 -10.07 8.92
CA LEU A 87 5.88 -10.31 9.99
C LEU A 87 6.85 -11.45 9.63
N THR A 88 6.95 -11.78 8.35
CA THR A 88 8.03 -12.57 7.76
C THR A 88 9.24 -11.67 7.48
N PHE A 89 10.41 -12.26 7.23
CA PHE A 89 11.50 -11.48 6.66
C PHE A 89 11.14 -10.96 5.26
N MET A 90 11.79 -9.87 4.84
CA MET A 90 11.51 -9.16 3.59
C MET A 90 11.40 -10.10 2.37
N ASN A 91 12.32 -11.03 2.21
CA ASN A 91 12.34 -12.00 1.10
C ASN A 91 11.22 -13.04 1.13
N GLU A 92 10.40 -13.07 2.19
CA GLU A 92 9.25 -13.98 2.37
C GLU A 92 7.92 -13.24 2.46
N SER A 93 7.89 -11.93 2.24
CA SER A 93 6.68 -11.10 2.35
C SER A 93 5.51 -11.59 1.48
N GLY A 94 5.81 -12.28 0.38
CA GLY A 94 4.80 -12.85 -0.51
C GLY A 94 3.96 -13.96 0.14
N GLN A 95 4.45 -14.64 1.18
CA GLN A 95 3.68 -15.66 1.92
C GLN A 95 2.46 -15.01 2.57
N ALA A 96 2.69 -13.93 3.32
CA ALA A 96 1.63 -13.19 4.01
C ALA A 96 0.60 -12.61 3.02
N VAL A 97 1.07 -11.97 1.96
CA VAL A 97 0.20 -11.34 0.94
C VAL A 97 -0.57 -12.40 0.18
N GLY A 98 0.09 -13.48 -0.26
CA GLY A 98 -0.56 -14.58 -0.98
C GLY A 98 -1.60 -15.31 -0.13
N GLU A 99 -1.36 -15.51 1.18
CA GLU A 99 -2.35 -16.06 2.09
C GLU A 99 -3.56 -15.13 2.23
N ALA A 100 -3.30 -13.82 2.43
CA ALA A 100 -4.36 -12.85 2.61
C ALA A 100 -5.30 -12.78 1.40
N ILE A 101 -4.78 -12.65 0.18
CA ILE A 101 -5.62 -12.53 -1.01
C ILE A 101 -6.40 -13.81 -1.29
N ARG A 102 -5.80 -14.99 -1.10
CA ARG A 102 -6.51 -16.28 -1.26
C ARG A 102 -7.64 -16.42 -0.26
N PHE A 103 -7.40 -16.09 1.01
CA PHE A 103 -8.42 -16.17 2.07
C PHE A 103 -9.58 -15.20 1.83
N LEU A 104 -9.28 -14.00 1.32
CA LEU A 104 -10.25 -12.93 1.12
C LEU A 104 -10.92 -12.98 -0.26
N GLY A 105 -10.50 -13.89 -1.16
CA GLY A 105 -10.99 -13.96 -2.53
C GLY A 105 -10.69 -12.70 -3.34
N MET A 106 -9.51 -12.09 -3.12
CA MET A 106 -9.12 -10.84 -3.77
C MET A 106 -8.26 -11.10 -5.01
N GLU A 107 -8.36 -10.18 -5.97
CA GLU A 107 -7.48 -10.14 -7.14
C GLU A 107 -6.23 -9.28 -6.88
N PRO A 108 -5.10 -9.55 -7.55
CA PRO A 108 -3.87 -8.78 -7.37
C PRO A 108 -4.04 -7.27 -7.58
N GLU A 109 -4.94 -6.84 -8.46
CA GLU A 109 -5.25 -5.44 -8.76
C GLU A 109 -5.86 -4.68 -7.57
N GLN A 110 -6.35 -5.40 -6.57
CA GLN A 110 -6.86 -4.83 -5.32
C GLN A 110 -5.75 -4.57 -4.29
N VAL A 111 -4.52 -5.03 -4.58
CA VAL A 111 -3.37 -4.91 -3.68
C VAL A 111 -2.54 -3.66 -3.99
N ILE A 112 -2.17 -2.93 -2.94
CA ILE A 112 -1.33 -1.74 -2.99
C ILE A 112 -0.16 -1.97 -2.04
N VAL A 113 1.06 -2.08 -2.59
CA VAL A 113 2.29 -2.35 -1.81
C VAL A 113 3.09 -1.08 -1.64
N ILE A 114 3.40 -0.72 -0.40
CA ILE A 114 4.18 0.47 -0.02
C ILE A 114 5.55 0.00 0.47
N TYR A 115 6.62 0.52 -0.15
CA TYR A 115 7.98 0.07 0.12
C TYR A 115 9.05 1.10 -0.22
N ASP A 116 10.28 0.86 0.24
CA ASP A 116 11.44 1.70 -0.03
C ASP A 116 11.97 1.53 -1.46
N GLU A 117 12.36 2.64 -2.07
CA GLU A 117 12.93 2.69 -3.42
C GLU A 117 14.23 3.49 -3.41
N ILE A 118 15.33 2.80 -3.71
CA ILE A 118 16.67 3.41 -3.73
C ILE A 118 16.92 4.27 -4.97
N ASP A 119 16.24 3.98 -6.09
CA ASP A 119 16.39 4.74 -7.34
C ASP A 119 15.60 6.06 -7.33
N LEU A 120 14.86 6.33 -6.26
CA LEU A 120 14.20 7.61 -6.02
C LEU A 120 14.95 8.42 -4.96
N MET A 121 15.09 9.71 -5.22
CA MET A 121 15.61 10.64 -4.22
C MET A 121 14.79 10.57 -2.94
N ALA A 122 15.44 10.73 -1.81
CA ALA A 122 14.81 10.76 -0.50
C ALA A 122 13.63 11.76 -0.47
N GLY A 123 12.51 11.33 0.08
CA GLY A 123 11.29 12.13 0.18
C GLY A 123 10.44 12.19 -1.10
N LYS A 124 10.79 11.47 -2.17
CA LYS A 124 9.95 11.36 -3.38
C LYS A 124 9.03 10.15 -3.33
N VAL A 125 7.83 10.30 -3.89
CA VAL A 125 6.85 9.22 -4.05
C VAL A 125 6.60 8.99 -5.53
N ARG A 126 6.52 7.72 -5.92
CA ARG A 126 6.01 7.33 -7.24
C ARG A 126 5.06 6.14 -7.12
N VAL A 127 3.92 6.25 -7.78
CA VAL A 127 2.95 5.17 -7.91
C VAL A 127 3.11 4.52 -9.28
N LYS A 128 3.07 3.18 -9.32
CA LYS A 128 3.19 2.40 -10.56
C LYS A 128 2.34 1.13 -10.46
N LEU A 129 1.70 0.76 -11.54
CA LEU A 129 1.09 -0.56 -11.70
C LEU A 129 2.13 -1.53 -12.28
N GLY A 130 2.32 -2.67 -11.64
CA GLY A 130 3.21 -3.73 -12.13
C GLY A 130 4.69 -3.35 -12.20
N GLY A 131 5.42 -4.06 -13.06
CA GLY A 131 6.84 -3.83 -13.33
C GLY A 131 7.80 -4.81 -12.64
N GLY A 132 9.10 -4.68 -12.90
CA GLY A 132 10.17 -5.49 -12.30
C GLY A 132 10.41 -5.17 -10.83
N ALA A 133 11.16 -6.03 -10.14
CA ALA A 133 11.44 -5.87 -8.70
C ALA A 133 12.64 -4.93 -8.41
N ALA A 134 13.41 -4.52 -9.42
CA ALA A 134 14.59 -3.65 -9.27
C ALA A 134 15.54 -4.06 -8.10
N GLY A 135 15.69 -5.37 -7.86
CA GLY A 135 16.49 -5.89 -6.76
C GLY A 135 15.80 -5.96 -5.39
N HIS A 136 14.61 -5.38 -5.23
CA HIS A 136 13.91 -5.40 -3.95
C HIS A 136 13.32 -6.78 -3.62
N ASN A 137 13.84 -7.42 -2.56
CA ASN A 137 13.49 -8.80 -2.21
C ASN A 137 12.01 -8.99 -1.86
N GLY A 138 11.39 -8.04 -1.16
CA GLY A 138 9.96 -8.09 -0.82
C GLY A 138 9.07 -8.06 -2.06
N ILE A 139 9.39 -7.18 -3.02
CA ILE A 139 8.67 -7.08 -4.30
C ILE A 139 8.85 -8.36 -5.12
N ARG A 140 10.06 -8.94 -5.14
CA ARG A 140 10.32 -10.23 -5.80
C ARG A 140 9.46 -11.33 -5.20
N SER A 141 9.42 -11.41 -3.87
CA SER A 141 8.63 -12.39 -3.13
C SER A 141 7.13 -12.24 -3.41
N ILE A 142 6.57 -11.03 -3.33
CA ILE A 142 5.15 -10.79 -3.62
C ILE A 142 4.83 -11.16 -5.07
N THR A 143 5.64 -10.72 -6.03
CA THR A 143 5.42 -11.02 -7.45
C THR A 143 5.43 -12.53 -7.73
N ALA A 144 6.27 -13.29 -7.04
CA ALA A 144 6.29 -14.76 -7.16
C ALA A 144 5.01 -15.44 -6.64
N HIS A 145 4.30 -14.81 -5.70
CA HIS A 145 3.10 -15.39 -5.08
C HIS A 145 1.79 -14.98 -5.73
N ILE A 146 1.71 -13.72 -6.22
CA ILE A 146 0.46 -13.15 -6.73
C ILE A 146 0.56 -12.56 -8.14
N GLY A 147 1.70 -12.74 -8.82
CA GLY A 147 1.95 -12.10 -10.11
C GLY A 147 2.31 -10.62 -10.01
N PRO A 148 2.60 -9.95 -11.14
CA PRO A 148 3.09 -8.57 -11.15
C PRO A 148 1.99 -7.50 -11.15
N HIS A 149 0.71 -7.85 -11.30
CA HIS A 149 -0.40 -6.93 -11.58
C HIS A 149 -0.99 -6.30 -10.32
N TYR A 150 -0.17 -5.64 -9.50
CA TYR A 150 -0.60 -4.90 -8.31
C TYR A 150 0.00 -3.49 -8.32
N THR A 151 -0.65 -2.57 -7.59
CA THR A 151 -0.17 -1.18 -7.44
C THR A 151 1.01 -1.11 -6.49
N ARG A 152 2.00 -0.32 -6.83
CA ARG A 152 3.23 -0.09 -6.05
C ARG A 152 3.38 1.37 -5.71
N VAL A 153 3.45 1.68 -4.43
CA VAL A 153 3.79 3.01 -3.90
C VAL A 153 5.25 2.97 -3.47
N ARG A 154 6.10 3.62 -4.27
CA ARG A 154 7.55 3.62 -4.12
C ARG A 154 7.96 4.86 -3.32
N LEU A 155 8.52 4.66 -2.14
CA LEU A 155 8.98 5.73 -1.25
C LEU A 155 10.50 5.88 -1.38
N GLY A 156 10.95 7.01 -1.89
CA GLY A 156 12.36 7.30 -2.12
C GLY A 156 13.14 7.40 -0.82
N VAL A 157 14.19 6.58 -0.71
CA VAL A 157 15.15 6.60 0.42
C VAL A 157 16.56 7.00 -0.01
N GLY A 158 16.73 7.26 -1.32
CA GLY A 158 18.01 7.60 -1.93
C GLY A 158 18.96 6.41 -2.12
N HIS A 159 19.90 6.57 -3.04
CA HIS A 159 20.91 5.57 -3.38
C HIS A 159 22.23 5.90 -2.69
N PRO A 160 22.96 4.91 -2.12
CA PRO A 160 24.24 5.14 -1.43
C PRO A 160 25.43 5.44 -2.38
N GLY A 161 25.18 5.42 -3.71
CA GLY A 161 26.22 5.66 -4.72
C GLY A 161 26.88 4.38 -5.24
N ASP A 162 27.10 3.41 -4.38
CA ASP A 162 27.75 2.11 -4.72
C ASP A 162 26.77 0.95 -4.47
N LYS A 163 26.75 -0.04 -5.41
CA LYS A 163 25.91 -1.23 -5.29
C LYS A 163 26.25 -2.10 -4.08
N THR A 164 27.51 -2.14 -3.67
CA THR A 164 27.95 -2.90 -2.49
C THR A 164 27.42 -2.32 -1.18
N LEU A 165 27.07 -1.04 -1.19
CA LEU A 165 26.51 -0.31 -0.05
C LEU A 165 24.99 -0.35 0.03
N VAL A 166 24.29 -0.88 -0.99
CA VAL A 166 22.83 -0.92 -1.01
C VAL A 166 22.26 -1.71 0.17
N HIS A 167 22.75 -2.91 0.41
CA HIS A 167 22.26 -3.75 1.51
C HIS A 167 22.47 -3.10 2.88
N PRO A 168 23.67 -2.63 3.26
CA PRO A 168 23.84 -1.92 4.53
C PRO A 168 23.06 -0.60 4.58
N HIS A 169 22.84 0.11 3.47
CA HIS A 169 22.06 1.35 3.41
C HIS A 169 20.60 1.12 3.79
N VAL A 170 19.92 0.15 3.17
CA VAL A 170 18.51 -0.10 3.45
C VAL A 170 18.29 -0.68 4.85
N LEU A 171 19.25 -1.40 5.41
CA LEU A 171 19.24 -1.93 6.78
C LEU A 171 19.79 -0.97 7.82
N SER A 172 20.14 0.26 7.45
CA SER A 172 20.52 1.30 8.40
C SER A 172 19.34 2.15 8.81
N ASP A 173 19.39 2.68 10.02
CA ASP A 173 18.38 3.58 10.56
C ASP A 173 18.38 4.91 9.81
N PHE A 174 17.22 5.55 9.76
CA PHE A 174 17.13 6.95 9.37
C PHE A 174 17.92 7.83 10.34
N ALA A 175 18.74 8.72 9.80
CA ALA A 175 19.45 9.70 10.61
C ALA A 175 18.50 10.75 11.19
N LYS A 176 18.92 11.46 12.22
CA LYS A 176 18.15 12.56 12.80
C LYS A 176 17.77 13.63 11.75
N ALA A 177 18.70 13.91 10.82
CA ALA A 177 18.47 14.84 9.72
C ALA A 177 17.39 14.38 8.73
N ASP A 178 17.21 13.06 8.56
CA ASP A 178 16.22 12.51 7.64
C ASP A 178 14.78 12.84 8.08
N LYS A 179 14.54 13.16 9.35
CA LYS A 179 13.21 13.55 9.85
C LYS A 179 12.63 14.74 9.10
N ALA A 180 13.45 15.63 8.57
CA ALA A 180 13.00 16.81 7.84
C ALA A 180 12.20 16.48 6.56
N TRP A 181 12.47 15.33 5.94
CA TRP A 181 11.73 14.86 4.77
C TRP A 181 10.86 13.62 5.06
N LEU A 182 11.28 12.76 5.99
CA LEU A 182 10.58 11.52 6.30
C LEU A 182 9.20 11.78 6.92
N THR A 183 9.11 12.67 7.91
CA THR A 183 7.83 12.99 8.55
C THR A 183 6.81 13.57 7.55
N PRO A 184 7.12 14.62 6.76
CA PRO A 184 6.20 15.11 5.73
C PRO A 184 5.85 14.08 4.67
N LEU A 185 6.78 13.17 4.32
CA LEU A 185 6.51 12.09 3.38
C LEU A 185 5.45 11.13 3.91
N LEU A 186 5.60 10.64 5.16
CA LEU A 186 4.66 9.73 5.79
C LEU A 186 3.29 10.38 5.98
N ASP A 187 3.27 11.65 6.40
CA ASP A 187 2.05 12.44 6.53
C ASP A 187 1.31 12.55 5.19
N ALA A 188 2.02 12.86 4.10
CA ALA A 188 1.44 12.96 2.76
C ALA A 188 0.92 11.59 2.28
N VAL A 189 1.69 10.50 2.48
CA VAL A 189 1.25 9.15 2.10
C VAL A 189 -0.04 8.78 2.84
N ALA A 190 -0.15 9.09 4.11
CA ALA A 190 -1.36 8.80 4.87
C ALA A 190 -2.52 9.72 4.46
N GLU A 191 -2.28 10.98 4.17
CA GLU A 191 -3.32 11.93 3.71
C GLU A 191 -3.94 11.51 2.37
N TYR A 192 -3.09 11.14 1.41
CA TYR A 192 -3.51 10.79 0.04
C TYR A 192 -3.75 9.30 -0.17
N ALA A 193 -3.80 8.49 0.88
CA ALA A 193 -4.17 7.08 0.79
C ALA A 193 -5.68 6.86 0.55
N ALA A 194 -6.49 7.88 0.80
CA ALA A 194 -7.95 7.84 0.69
C ALA A 194 -8.44 8.29 -0.69
#